data_4022d3ce2b5306a5a3db3b6bf368cc8d
#
_entry.id   4022d3ce2b5306a5a3db3b6bf368cc8d
#
_cell.length_a   1.000
_cell.length_b   1.000
_cell.length_c   1.000
_cell.angle_alpha   90.00
_cell.angle_beta   90.00
_cell.angle_gamma   90.00
#
_symmetry.space_group_name_H-M   'P 1'
#
loop_
_entity.id
_entity.type
_entity.pdbx_description
1 polymer ?
#
loop_
_entity_poly.entity_id
_entity_poly.type
_entity_poly.pdbx_seq_one_letter_code
_entity_poly.pdbx_strand_id
1 'polypeptide(L)'
;LGSHALIISDEVVWNITKDQIDQSFSNNSEVNYNYETFKGESSENEINRIVDEAKTKGIDVVIGLGGGKALDTGKAVANALNASVIDFASTASMDAPTAAVSVIYDDNGVFSGYEFYPKNPDTVMVDSQIVAQAPVRLFASGMSDGLATLVEVESTLRRQGTVSYTHLTLPTN
;
A
#
# COMPACT_ATOMS: atom_id res chain seq x y z
N LEU A 1 -10.13 -9.94 -9.92
CA LEU A 1 -10.29 -8.60 -9.39
C LEU A 1 -10.76 -7.63 -10.47
N GLY A 2 -10.12 -7.65 -11.64
CA GLY A 2 -10.46 -6.79 -12.77
C GLY A 2 -9.57 -7.07 -13.98
N SER A 3 -9.73 -6.25 -15.02
CA SER A 3 -9.04 -6.41 -16.30
C SER A 3 -8.23 -5.17 -16.73
N HIS A 4 -8.50 -4.02 -16.12
CA HIS A 4 -7.81 -2.78 -16.44
C HIS A 4 -7.19 -2.16 -15.18
N ALA A 5 -5.90 -2.39 -14.98
CA ALA A 5 -5.17 -1.95 -13.80
C ALA A 5 -4.61 -0.53 -13.94
N LEU A 6 -4.56 0.19 -12.83
CA LEU A 6 -3.73 1.38 -12.65
C LEU A 6 -2.60 1.05 -11.67
N ILE A 7 -1.37 1.11 -12.11
CA ILE A 7 -0.19 0.92 -11.26
C ILE A 7 0.32 2.29 -10.81
N ILE A 8 0.41 2.49 -9.51
CA ILE A 8 0.91 3.71 -8.87
C ILE A 8 2.21 3.37 -8.16
N SER A 9 3.32 3.97 -8.60
CA SER A 9 4.65 3.70 -8.04
C SER A 9 5.58 4.90 -8.21
N ASP A 10 6.58 5.02 -7.34
CA ASP A 10 7.69 5.93 -7.59
C ASP A 10 8.61 5.42 -8.71
N GLU A 11 9.39 6.32 -9.29
CA GLU A 11 10.25 5.99 -10.43
C GLU A 11 11.33 4.94 -10.10
N VAL A 12 11.80 4.88 -8.87
CA VAL A 12 12.86 3.94 -8.47
C VAL A 12 12.31 2.52 -8.45
N VAL A 13 11.20 2.31 -7.77
CA VAL A 13 10.54 1.00 -7.69
C VAL A 13 10.02 0.59 -9.06
N TRP A 14 9.43 1.52 -9.81
CA TRP A 14 8.97 1.28 -11.17
C TRP A 14 10.10 0.75 -12.08
N ASN A 15 11.25 1.42 -12.10
CA ASN A 15 12.38 1.03 -12.93
C ASN A 15 12.97 -0.35 -12.56
N ILE A 16 12.82 -0.77 -11.31
CA ILE A 16 13.26 -2.11 -10.85
C ILE A 16 12.28 -3.20 -11.30
N THR A 17 10.97 -2.90 -11.34
CA THR A 17 9.91 -3.91 -11.48
C THR A 17 9.30 -3.96 -12.87
N LYS A 18 9.44 -2.90 -13.65
CA LYS A 18 8.75 -2.70 -14.94
C LYS A 18 8.86 -3.88 -15.89
N ASP A 19 10.05 -4.42 -16.11
CA ASP A 19 10.25 -5.50 -17.09
C ASP A 19 9.51 -6.77 -16.69
N GLN A 20 9.45 -7.09 -15.40
CA GLN A 20 8.70 -8.23 -14.87
C GLN A 20 7.19 -8.01 -14.98
N ILE A 21 6.73 -6.79 -14.72
CA ILE A 21 5.34 -6.39 -14.86
C ILE A 21 4.93 -6.47 -16.35
N ASP A 22 5.70 -5.87 -17.25
CA ASP A 22 5.46 -5.93 -18.69
C ASP A 22 5.36 -7.38 -19.17
N GLN A 23 6.28 -8.23 -18.75
CA GLN A 23 6.26 -9.66 -19.10
C GLN A 23 5.01 -10.35 -18.55
N SER A 24 4.61 -10.05 -17.31
CA SER A 24 3.43 -10.64 -16.68
C SER A 24 2.15 -10.27 -17.42
N PHE A 25 1.96 -9.00 -17.75
CA PHE A 25 0.78 -8.54 -18.48
C PHE A 25 0.78 -9.02 -19.95
N SER A 26 1.94 -9.09 -20.60
CA SER A 26 2.06 -9.59 -21.98
C SER A 26 1.62 -11.05 -22.15
N ASN A 27 1.71 -11.84 -21.09
CA ASN A 27 1.29 -13.24 -21.09
C ASN A 27 -0.23 -13.43 -21.04
N ASN A 28 -0.99 -12.36 -20.81
CA ASN A 28 -2.45 -12.42 -20.76
C ASN A 28 -3.07 -11.21 -21.49
N SER A 29 -3.60 -11.45 -22.69
CA SER A 29 -4.20 -10.41 -23.53
C SER A 29 -5.54 -9.86 -23.01
N GLU A 30 -6.13 -10.47 -21.99
CA GLU A 30 -7.41 -10.03 -21.41
C GLU A 30 -7.23 -8.94 -20.35
N VAL A 31 -5.98 -8.68 -19.92
CA VAL A 31 -5.66 -7.66 -18.92
C VAL A 31 -4.68 -6.65 -19.49
N ASN A 32 -4.84 -5.41 -19.07
CA ASN A 32 -3.93 -4.32 -19.43
C ASN A 32 -3.71 -3.40 -18.23
N TYR A 33 -2.76 -2.49 -18.34
CA TYR A 33 -2.50 -1.53 -17.28
C TYR A 33 -2.13 -0.14 -17.81
N ASN A 34 -2.37 0.85 -16.97
CA ASN A 34 -1.80 2.19 -17.05
C ASN A 34 -0.82 2.38 -15.89
N TYR A 35 0.20 3.18 -16.07
CA TYR A 35 1.13 3.58 -15.04
C TYR A 35 1.00 5.06 -14.72
N GLU A 36 1.01 5.38 -13.42
CA GLU A 36 1.08 6.74 -12.91
C GLU A 36 2.22 6.88 -11.91
N THR A 37 3.06 7.88 -12.13
CA THR A 37 4.16 8.18 -11.21
C THR A 37 3.62 8.77 -9.91
N PHE A 38 3.95 8.13 -8.79
CA PHE A 38 3.73 8.65 -7.46
C PHE A 38 4.80 9.69 -7.10
N LYS A 39 4.38 10.88 -6.68
CA LYS A 39 5.28 12.05 -6.46
C LYS A 39 5.81 12.19 -5.03
N GLY A 40 5.69 11.16 -4.21
CA GLY A 40 6.40 11.06 -2.95
C GLY A 40 5.58 11.29 -1.69
N GLU A 41 4.47 12.03 -1.74
CA GLU A 41 3.60 12.22 -0.57
C GLU A 41 2.19 11.69 -0.81
N SER A 42 1.63 10.99 0.20
CA SER A 42 0.23 10.55 0.20
C SER A 42 -0.64 11.74 0.63
N SER A 43 -0.75 12.74 -0.26
CA SER A 43 -1.53 13.95 -0.02
C SER A 43 -2.84 13.97 -0.80
N GLU A 44 -3.82 14.75 -0.32
CA GLU A 44 -5.09 14.93 -1.04
C GLU A 44 -4.87 15.45 -2.47
N ASN A 45 -3.89 16.35 -2.68
CA ASN A 45 -3.58 16.88 -3.99
C ASN A 45 -3.04 15.80 -4.93
N GLU A 46 -2.14 14.95 -4.44
CA GLU A 46 -1.59 13.84 -5.25
C GLU A 46 -2.64 12.77 -5.54
N ILE A 47 -3.46 12.40 -4.56
CA ILE A 47 -4.58 11.47 -4.73
C ILE A 47 -5.55 12.00 -5.79
N ASN A 48 -5.99 13.26 -5.66
CA ASN A 48 -6.92 13.89 -6.61
C ASN A 48 -6.32 13.99 -8.02
N ARG A 49 -5.03 14.33 -8.15
CA ARG A 49 -4.32 14.34 -9.44
C ARG A 49 -4.43 12.99 -10.14
N ILE A 50 -4.10 11.90 -9.43
CA ILE A 50 -4.12 10.56 -9.99
C ILE A 50 -5.55 10.13 -10.34
N VAL A 51 -6.52 10.42 -9.47
CA VAL A 51 -7.95 10.14 -9.73
C VAL A 51 -8.43 10.88 -10.99
N ASP A 52 -8.10 12.17 -11.13
CA ASP A 52 -8.50 12.96 -12.28
C ASP A 52 -7.94 12.42 -13.60
N GLU A 53 -6.70 11.91 -13.60
CA GLU A 53 -6.08 11.30 -14.78
C GLU A 53 -6.64 9.90 -15.07
N ALA A 54 -7.14 9.19 -14.08
CA ALA A 54 -7.61 7.82 -14.20
C ALA A 54 -9.12 7.66 -14.45
N LYS A 55 -9.94 8.60 -13.98
CA LYS A 55 -11.42 8.49 -13.97
C LYS A 55 -12.09 8.21 -15.32
N THR A 56 -11.44 8.56 -16.43
CA THR A 56 -11.95 8.33 -17.78
C THR A 56 -11.40 7.06 -18.44
N LYS A 57 -10.46 6.37 -17.78
CA LYS A 57 -9.74 5.24 -18.36
C LYS A 57 -10.41 3.89 -18.09
N GLY A 58 -11.52 3.85 -17.33
CA GLY A 58 -12.24 2.61 -17.02
C GLY A 58 -11.44 1.67 -16.11
N ILE A 59 -10.66 2.23 -15.18
CA ILE A 59 -9.86 1.45 -14.22
C ILE A 59 -10.79 0.67 -13.29
N ASP A 60 -10.54 -0.62 -13.14
CA ASP A 60 -11.28 -1.52 -12.25
C ASP A 60 -10.41 -2.14 -11.14
N VAL A 61 -9.07 -1.99 -11.26
CA VAL A 61 -8.10 -2.40 -10.24
C VAL A 61 -7.04 -1.31 -10.08
N VAL A 62 -6.69 -0.95 -8.85
CA VAL A 62 -5.53 -0.11 -8.54
C VAL A 62 -4.47 -0.97 -7.85
N ILE A 63 -3.24 -0.86 -8.32
CA ILE A 63 -2.07 -1.52 -7.73
C ILE A 63 -1.17 -0.45 -7.14
N GLY A 64 -1.19 -0.31 -5.82
CA GLY A 64 -0.18 0.47 -5.11
C GLY A 64 1.11 -0.34 -5.05
N LEU A 65 2.18 0.14 -5.68
CA LEU A 65 3.46 -0.56 -5.76
C LEU A 65 4.55 0.29 -5.13
N GLY A 66 5.04 -0.12 -3.96
CA GLY A 66 6.07 0.67 -3.28
C GLY A 66 6.15 0.47 -1.78
N GLY A 67 6.58 1.52 -1.10
CA GLY A 67 6.52 1.64 0.36
C GLY A 67 5.18 2.21 0.83
N GLY A 68 5.03 2.42 2.16
CA GLY A 68 3.76 2.77 2.80
C GLY A 68 3.00 3.93 2.14
N LYS A 69 3.67 5.02 1.79
CA LYS A 69 3.00 6.18 1.16
C LYS A 69 2.42 5.86 -0.22
N ALA A 70 3.11 5.06 -1.03
CA ALA A 70 2.59 4.63 -2.32
C ALA A 70 1.40 3.68 -2.18
N LEU A 71 1.44 2.78 -1.20
CA LEU A 71 0.34 1.88 -0.87
C LEU A 71 -0.87 2.65 -0.35
N ASP A 72 -0.67 3.59 0.56
CA ASP A 72 -1.71 4.46 1.10
C ASP A 72 -2.38 5.29 0.00
N THR A 73 -1.58 5.86 -0.91
CA THR A 73 -2.12 6.56 -2.10
C THR A 73 -2.91 5.59 -3.00
N GLY A 74 -2.42 4.37 -3.20
CA GLY A 74 -3.12 3.34 -3.98
C GLY A 74 -4.50 3.01 -3.40
N LYS A 75 -4.60 2.81 -2.08
CA LYS A 75 -5.87 2.57 -1.38
C LYS A 75 -6.86 3.73 -1.53
N ALA A 76 -6.38 4.97 -1.33
CA ALA A 76 -7.20 6.17 -1.47
C ALA A 76 -7.73 6.34 -2.90
N VAL A 77 -6.87 6.17 -3.91
CA VAL A 77 -7.27 6.24 -5.33
C VAL A 77 -8.26 5.12 -5.67
N ALA A 78 -8.03 3.89 -5.21
CA ALA A 78 -8.95 2.77 -5.44
C ALA A 78 -10.33 3.05 -4.84
N ASN A 79 -10.38 3.58 -3.62
CA ASN A 79 -11.63 3.96 -2.96
C ASN A 79 -12.36 5.05 -3.76
N ALA A 80 -11.66 6.09 -4.20
CA ALA A 80 -12.24 7.17 -4.99
C ALA A 80 -12.78 6.72 -6.36
N LEU A 81 -12.12 5.75 -6.99
CA LEU A 81 -12.54 5.17 -8.28
C LEU A 81 -13.55 4.02 -8.13
N ASN A 82 -13.88 3.60 -6.90
CA ASN A 82 -14.65 2.38 -6.61
C ASN A 82 -14.07 1.13 -7.30
N ALA A 83 -12.75 1.02 -7.31
CA ALA A 83 -11.98 -0.07 -7.89
C ALA A 83 -11.51 -1.07 -6.80
N SER A 84 -11.12 -2.27 -7.21
CA SER A 84 -10.39 -3.21 -6.35
C SER A 84 -8.99 -2.67 -6.06
N VAL A 85 -8.40 -3.04 -4.92
CA VAL A 85 -7.04 -2.61 -4.56
C VAL A 85 -6.11 -3.79 -4.31
N ILE A 86 -4.92 -3.70 -4.92
CA ILE A 86 -3.79 -4.59 -4.67
C ILE A 86 -2.66 -3.76 -4.06
N ASP A 87 -2.24 -4.12 -2.86
CA ASP A 87 -1.04 -3.55 -2.24
C ASP A 87 0.16 -4.43 -2.54
N PHE A 88 1.05 -3.96 -3.42
CA PHE A 88 2.29 -4.65 -3.77
C PHE A 88 3.46 -4.00 -3.04
N ALA A 89 3.81 -4.56 -1.88
CA ALA A 89 4.88 -4.04 -1.05
C ALA A 89 6.27 -4.30 -1.65
N SER A 90 7.02 -3.24 -1.92
CA SER A 90 8.43 -3.33 -2.36
C SER A 90 9.42 -3.40 -1.18
N THR A 91 8.95 -3.18 0.04
CA THR A 91 9.76 -3.19 1.27
C THR A 91 8.97 -3.79 2.42
N ALA A 92 9.65 -4.41 3.37
CA ALA A 92 9.06 -4.87 4.63
C ALA A 92 9.36 -3.86 5.75
N SER A 93 8.87 -2.62 5.61
CA SER A 93 9.19 -1.50 6.51
C SER A 93 8.06 -1.08 7.44
N MET A 94 6.84 -1.61 7.26
CA MET A 94 5.62 -1.19 7.96
C MET A 94 4.48 -2.19 7.75
N ASP A 95 3.37 -2.01 8.44
CA ASP A 95 2.13 -2.81 8.37
C ASP A 95 1.07 -2.27 7.37
N ALA A 96 1.32 -1.12 6.74
CA ALA A 96 0.40 -0.47 5.81
C ALA A 96 -0.26 -1.39 4.76
N PRO A 97 0.42 -2.43 4.21
CA PRO A 97 -0.18 -3.29 3.18
C PRO A 97 -1.42 -4.05 3.62
N THR A 98 -1.62 -4.26 4.91
CA THR A 98 -2.71 -5.10 5.43
C THR A 98 -3.86 -4.31 6.05
N ALA A 99 -3.72 -3.00 6.17
CA ALA A 99 -4.64 -2.16 6.92
C ALA A 99 -5.67 -1.46 6.01
N ALA A 100 -6.94 -1.43 6.46
CA ALA A 100 -8.03 -0.68 5.83
C ALA A 100 -7.98 0.81 6.18
N VAL A 101 -6.78 1.38 6.15
CA VAL A 101 -6.54 2.79 6.50
C VAL A 101 -5.38 3.32 5.67
N SER A 102 -5.42 4.60 5.34
CA SER A 102 -4.30 5.35 4.79
C SER A 102 -3.94 6.51 5.69
N VAL A 103 -2.65 6.76 5.83
CA VAL A 103 -2.13 7.96 6.48
C VAL A 103 -2.01 9.05 5.44
N ILE A 104 -2.68 10.18 5.67
CA ILE A 104 -2.71 11.31 4.76
C ILE A 104 -1.81 12.42 5.30
N TYR A 105 -1.03 12.98 4.40
CA TYR A 105 -0.11 14.08 4.66
C TYR A 105 -0.51 15.32 3.85
N ASP A 106 0.02 16.46 4.22
CA ASP A 106 0.03 17.61 3.31
C ASP A 106 1.17 17.50 2.30
N ASP A 107 1.23 18.42 1.34
CA ASP A 107 2.27 18.42 0.30
C ASP A 107 3.70 18.68 0.85
N ASN A 108 3.84 19.06 2.11
CA ASN A 108 5.11 19.25 2.80
C ASN A 108 5.50 18.03 3.66
N GLY A 109 4.70 16.95 3.62
CA GLY A 109 4.93 15.75 4.40
C GLY A 109 4.53 15.85 5.88
N VAL A 110 3.72 16.85 6.24
CA VAL A 110 3.18 16.97 7.60
C VAL A 110 1.90 16.14 7.71
N PHE A 111 1.79 15.35 8.77
CA PHE A 111 0.61 14.54 9.04
C PHE A 111 -0.67 15.38 9.04
N SER A 112 -1.65 14.98 8.24
CA SER A 112 -2.96 15.64 8.10
C SER A 112 -4.09 14.83 8.72
N GLY A 113 -4.06 13.51 8.62
CA GLY A 113 -5.12 12.66 9.17
C GLY A 113 -5.06 11.22 8.71
N TYR A 114 -6.13 10.50 9.00
CA TYR A 114 -6.36 9.14 8.56
C TYR A 114 -7.59 9.06 7.66
N GLU A 115 -7.52 8.27 6.60
CA GLU A 115 -8.66 7.87 5.80
C GLU A 115 -8.94 6.38 6.04
N PHE A 116 -10.16 6.04 6.48
CA PHE A 116 -10.58 4.67 6.80
C PHE A 116 -11.45 4.11 5.69
N TYR A 117 -11.22 2.85 5.34
CA TYR A 117 -11.95 2.15 4.28
C TYR A 117 -12.85 1.05 4.85
N PRO A 118 -13.93 0.67 4.12
CA PRO A 118 -14.87 -0.35 4.60
C PRO A 118 -14.30 -1.77 4.59
N LYS A 119 -13.19 -1.99 3.88
CA LYS A 119 -12.51 -3.30 3.76
C LYS A 119 -10.99 -3.13 3.66
N ASN A 120 -10.27 -4.18 4.02
CA ASN A 120 -8.84 -4.30 3.76
C ASN A 120 -8.57 -4.39 2.26
N PRO A 121 -7.33 -4.22 1.80
CA PRO A 121 -6.94 -4.47 0.42
C PRO A 121 -7.41 -5.87 -0.05
N ASP A 122 -7.88 -5.94 -1.30
CA ASP A 122 -8.37 -7.19 -1.88
C ASP A 122 -7.26 -8.24 -2.03
N THR A 123 -6.03 -7.77 -2.22
CA THR A 123 -4.83 -8.61 -2.29
C THR A 123 -3.62 -7.85 -1.75
N VAL A 124 -2.80 -8.54 -0.99
CA VAL A 124 -1.46 -8.10 -0.61
C VAL A 124 -0.44 -8.96 -1.34
N MET A 125 0.42 -8.33 -2.12
CA MET A 125 1.50 -8.99 -2.86
C MET A 125 2.84 -8.64 -2.26
N VAL A 126 3.69 -9.64 -2.08
CA VAL A 126 5.07 -9.48 -1.61
C VAL A 126 5.97 -10.37 -2.46
N ASP A 127 6.87 -9.74 -3.22
CA ASP A 127 7.96 -10.46 -3.87
C ASP A 127 9.18 -10.43 -2.95
N SER A 128 9.56 -11.61 -2.45
CA SER A 128 10.68 -11.74 -1.52
C SER A 128 12.03 -11.32 -2.12
N GLN A 129 12.20 -11.41 -3.44
CA GLN A 129 13.43 -10.97 -4.11
C GLN A 129 13.52 -9.45 -4.16
N ILE A 130 12.39 -8.77 -4.44
CA ILE A 130 12.31 -7.30 -4.42
C ILE A 130 12.57 -6.79 -3.00
N VAL A 131 11.89 -7.36 -2.01
CA VAL A 131 12.03 -6.97 -0.59
C VAL A 131 13.46 -7.23 -0.08
N ALA A 132 14.09 -8.34 -0.48
CA ALA A 132 15.47 -8.67 -0.07
C ALA A 132 16.52 -7.71 -0.66
N GLN A 133 16.23 -7.07 -1.79
CA GLN A 133 17.11 -6.07 -2.41
C GLN A 133 16.90 -4.66 -1.84
N ALA A 134 15.84 -4.44 -1.07
CA ALA A 134 15.57 -3.16 -0.45
C ALA A 134 16.64 -2.82 0.62
N PRO A 135 16.91 -1.54 0.89
CA PRO A 135 17.86 -1.14 1.91
C PRO A 135 17.57 -1.77 3.27
N VAL A 136 18.57 -2.39 3.90
CA VAL A 136 18.46 -3.10 5.20
C VAL A 136 17.81 -2.23 6.29
N ARG A 137 18.02 -0.91 6.27
CA ARG A 137 17.38 0.02 7.21
C ARG A 137 15.85 -0.03 7.16
N LEU A 138 15.26 -0.34 6.00
CA LEU A 138 13.80 -0.45 5.85
C LEU A 138 13.29 -1.74 6.50
N PHE A 139 14.03 -2.84 6.40
CA PHE A 139 13.71 -4.07 7.11
C PHE A 139 13.82 -3.89 8.64
N ALA A 140 14.86 -3.20 9.11
CA ALA A 140 14.99 -2.84 10.53
C ALA A 140 13.83 -1.95 11.00
N SER A 141 13.37 -1.02 10.15
CA SER A 141 12.16 -0.21 10.42
C SER A 141 10.93 -1.07 10.61
N GLY A 142 10.69 -2.07 9.75
CA GLY A 142 9.55 -2.98 9.89
C GLY A 142 9.58 -3.85 11.15
N MET A 143 10.78 -4.31 11.54
CA MET A 143 10.92 -5.00 12.83
C MET A 143 10.58 -4.07 14.01
N SER A 144 10.98 -2.81 13.95
CA SER A 144 10.67 -1.81 14.98
C SER A 144 9.19 -1.45 15.00
N ASP A 145 8.56 -1.35 13.83
CA ASP A 145 7.14 -1.11 13.66
C ASP A 145 6.30 -2.23 14.31
N GLY A 146 6.67 -3.49 14.05
CA GLY A 146 6.04 -4.64 14.71
C GLY A 146 6.22 -4.65 16.23
N LEU A 147 7.37 -4.20 16.76
CA LEU A 147 7.58 -4.06 18.20
C LEU A 147 6.77 -2.89 18.78
N ALA A 148 6.63 -1.79 18.06
CA ALA A 148 5.83 -0.64 18.49
C ALA A 148 4.36 -1.04 18.67
N THR A 149 3.81 -1.85 17.77
CA THR A 149 2.45 -2.40 17.88
C THR A 149 2.22 -3.12 19.22
N LEU A 150 3.18 -3.88 19.73
CA LEU A 150 3.07 -4.53 21.03
C LEU A 150 2.91 -3.51 22.16
N VAL A 151 3.71 -2.44 22.16
CA VAL A 151 3.65 -1.37 23.17
C VAL A 151 2.34 -0.61 23.10
N GLU A 152 1.85 -0.32 21.90
CA GLU A 152 0.57 0.36 21.65
C GLU A 152 -0.61 -0.47 22.18
N VAL A 153 -0.59 -1.77 21.91
CA VAL A 153 -1.62 -2.71 22.40
C VAL A 153 -1.58 -2.79 23.91
N GLU A 154 -0.41 -2.96 24.55
CA GLU A 154 -0.30 -2.96 26.01
C GLU A 154 -0.81 -1.66 26.64
N SER A 155 -0.50 -0.52 26.03
CA SER A 155 -0.95 0.79 26.48
C SER A 155 -2.47 0.93 26.40
N THR A 156 -3.06 0.45 25.32
CA THR A 156 -4.52 0.44 25.09
C THR A 156 -5.22 -0.48 26.10
N LEU A 157 -4.65 -1.67 26.34
CA LEU A 157 -5.13 -2.63 27.33
C LEU A 157 -5.19 -2.04 28.74
N ARG A 158 -4.09 -1.41 29.18
CA ARG A 158 -4.00 -0.76 30.48
C ARG A 158 -5.04 0.36 30.65
N ARG A 159 -5.37 1.06 29.55
CA ARG A 159 -6.30 2.18 29.56
C ARG A 159 -7.76 1.76 29.56
N GLN A 160 -8.12 0.66 28.90
CA GLN A 160 -9.50 0.21 28.71
C GLN A 160 -9.94 -0.97 29.58
N GLY A 161 -9.03 -1.62 30.28
CA GLY A 161 -9.32 -2.71 31.22
C GLY A 161 -9.79 -4.02 30.60
N THR A 162 -9.96 -4.09 29.28
CA THR A 162 -10.46 -5.30 28.62
C THR A 162 -10.05 -5.35 27.14
N VAL A 163 -9.04 -6.19 26.80
CA VAL A 163 -8.84 -6.59 25.40
C VAL A 163 -8.45 -8.07 25.37
N SER A 164 -9.05 -8.82 24.45
CA SER A 164 -8.71 -10.19 24.18
C SER A 164 -7.33 -10.29 23.51
N TYR A 165 -6.40 -11.02 24.11
CA TYR A 165 -5.06 -11.30 23.60
C TYR A 165 -5.05 -12.22 22.35
N THR A 166 -6.21 -12.62 21.85
CA THR A 166 -6.32 -13.63 20.78
C THR A 166 -5.71 -13.21 19.44
N HIS A 167 -5.41 -11.92 19.23
CA HIS A 167 -4.80 -11.43 17.98
C HIS A 167 -3.28 -11.24 18.08
N LEU A 168 -2.68 -11.42 19.26
CA LEU A 168 -1.25 -11.21 19.51
C LEU A 168 -0.42 -12.49 19.56
N THR A 169 -1.05 -13.64 19.50
CA THR A 169 -0.32 -14.91 19.34
C THR A 169 0.01 -15.11 17.87
N LEU A 170 1.25 -14.77 17.48
CA LEU A 170 1.82 -15.26 16.23
C LEU A 170 1.70 -16.80 16.26
N PRO A 171 1.26 -17.44 15.18
CA PRO A 171 1.32 -18.89 15.09
C PRO A 171 2.79 -19.30 15.18
N THR A 172 3.15 -19.90 16.30
CA THR A 172 4.45 -20.56 16.48
C THR A 172 4.36 -21.93 15.82
N ASN A 173 4.71 -21.99 14.53
CA ASN A 173 5.06 -23.23 13.86
C ASN A 173 6.34 -23.02 13.07
#